data_4619230009ec1e593b03f0c8b64bad69
#
_entry.id   4619230009ec1e593b03f0c8b64bad69
#
_cell.length_a   1.000
_cell.length_b   1.000
_cell.length_c   1.000
_cell.angle_alpha   90.00
_cell.angle_beta   90.00
_cell.angle_gamma   90.00
#
_symmetry.space_group_name_H-M   'P 1'
#
loop_
_entity.id
_entity.type
_entity.pdbx_description
1 polymer ?
#
loop_
_entity_poly.entity_id
_entity_poly.type
_entity_poly.pdbx_seq_one_letter_code
_entity_poly.pdbx_strand_id
1 'polypeptide(L)'
;MKKLLCILLLLFCIIGINSQTILTLGRVKVDGLNIARSGENLLVSMNIDVAGIDMPSSREVSFAPVLRAENNELFLSPVVLAGRNRYYFHLRNDAAPGVGISLFRAGHDRVIHYSAMVPYAEWMADATLELGDEVCGCLCEVLLSDRSPLTTLDFHPKIFSPIFVYCVPKAEELKTRELKGSAYIDFPVNRTEIYEDYRRNPIELAKIRATIDTVRNDADTRIT
;
A
#
# COMPACT_ATOMS: atom_id res chain seq x y z
N MET A 1 25.60 -46.16 44.56
CA MET A 1 26.09 -45.61 43.29
C MET A 1 25.12 -45.84 42.13
N LYS A 2 24.55 -47.02 41.89
CA LYS A 2 23.57 -47.24 40.76
C LYS A 2 22.28 -46.39 40.84
N LYS A 3 21.75 -46.16 42.04
CA LYS A 3 20.54 -45.32 42.21
C LYS A 3 20.80 -43.83 41.94
N LEU A 4 21.99 -43.35 42.27
CA LEU A 4 22.38 -41.95 41.99
C LEU A 4 22.57 -41.70 40.49
N LEU A 5 23.10 -42.70 39.74
CA LEU A 5 23.28 -42.67 38.31
C LEU A 5 21.94 -42.62 37.55
N CYS A 6 20.93 -43.38 38.02
CA CYS A 6 19.58 -43.36 37.42
C CYS A 6 18.86 -42.00 37.64
N ILE A 7 19.05 -41.38 38.82
CA ILE A 7 18.48 -40.07 39.11
C ILE A 7 19.15 -38.99 38.21
N LEU A 8 20.46 -39.08 38.02
CA LEU A 8 21.20 -38.15 37.14
C LEU A 8 20.79 -38.32 35.67
N LEU A 9 20.54 -39.52 35.18
CA LEU A 9 20.05 -39.84 33.84
C LEU A 9 18.59 -39.35 33.65
N LEU A 10 17.74 -39.47 34.65
CA LEU A 10 16.37 -38.93 34.62
C LEU A 10 16.37 -37.38 34.62
N LEU A 11 17.28 -36.75 35.36
CA LEU A 11 17.42 -35.28 35.34
C LEU A 11 17.92 -34.78 33.96
N PHE A 12 18.80 -35.55 33.29
CA PHE A 12 19.25 -35.23 31.93
C PHE A 12 18.14 -35.35 30.87
N CYS A 13 17.22 -36.33 31.05
CA CYS A 13 16.05 -36.44 30.17
C CYS A 13 15.07 -35.26 30.32
N ILE A 14 14.96 -34.65 31.51
CA ILE A 14 14.05 -33.52 31.74
C ILE A 14 14.60 -32.22 31.14
N ILE A 15 15.94 -32.09 31.04
CA ILE A 15 16.57 -30.88 30.44
C ILE A 15 16.44 -30.89 28.90
N GLY A 16 16.29 -32.08 28.27
CA GLY A 16 16.14 -32.23 26.82
C GLY A 16 14.79 -31.77 26.25
N ILE A 17 13.76 -31.56 27.10
CA ILE A 17 12.42 -31.24 26.65
C ILE A 17 12.22 -29.70 26.46
N ASN A 18 13.10 -28.89 27.01
CA ASN A 18 12.96 -27.41 26.94
C ASN A 18 13.50 -26.76 25.66
N SER A 19 14.09 -27.52 24.72
CA SER A 19 14.55 -26.94 23.47
C SER A 19 13.49 -26.88 22.37
N GLN A 20 12.28 -27.41 22.63
CA GLN A 20 11.18 -27.45 21.65
C GLN A 20 10.27 -26.23 21.68
N THR A 21 10.38 -25.39 22.68
CA THR A 21 9.51 -24.21 22.88
C THR A 21 9.98 -22.95 22.11
N ILE A 22 10.90 -23.07 21.16
CA ILE A 22 11.59 -21.90 20.60
C ILE A 22 10.98 -21.40 19.28
N LEU A 23 10.06 -22.14 18.71
CA LEU A 23 9.40 -21.79 17.44
C LEU A 23 7.94 -21.40 17.66
N THR A 24 7.70 -20.47 18.57
CA THR A 24 6.38 -19.87 18.72
C THR A 24 6.30 -18.58 17.90
N LEU A 25 5.12 -18.28 17.35
CA LEU A 25 4.75 -17.05 16.66
C LEU A 25 5.22 -15.76 17.38
N GLY A 26 5.48 -15.80 18.68
CA GLY A 26 6.00 -14.68 19.45
C GLY A 26 7.35 -14.12 18.97
N ARG A 27 8.03 -14.77 18.03
CA ARG A 27 9.28 -14.30 17.38
C ARG A 27 9.08 -13.81 15.96
N VAL A 28 7.92 -14.06 15.36
CA VAL A 28 7.59 -13.60 14.01
C VAL A 28 6.91 -12.25 14.13
N LYS A 29 7.44 -11.27 13.42
CA LYS A 29 6.81 -9.95 13.29
C LYS A 29 6.18 -9.84 11.92
N VAL A 30 4.95 -9.35 11.88
CA VAL A 30 4.23 -9.07 10.64
C VAL A 30 4.13 -7.56 10.48
N ASP A 31 4.67 -7.06 9.37
CA ASP A 31 4.66 -5.65 9.03
C ASP A 31 4.03 -5.44 7.65
N GLY A 32 3.56 -4.20 7.39
CA GLY A 32 3.03 -3.82 6.08
C GLY A 32 1.80 -4.61 5.67
N LEU A 33 0.99 -5.05 6.65
CA LEU A 33 -0.27 -5.75 6.36
C LEU A 33 -1.19 -4.83 5.58
N ASN A 34 -1.57 -5.27 4.39
CA ASN A 34 -2.51 -4.59 3.52
C ASN A 34 -3.52 -5.60 2.98
N ILE A 35 -4.80 -5.32 3.19
CA ILE A 35 -5.91 -6.12 2.72
C ILE A 35 -6.80 -5.21 1.88
N ALA A 36 -6.98 -5.56 0.61
CA ALA A 36 -7.74 -4.77 -0.33
C ALA A 36 -8.71 -5.63 -1.12
N ARG A 37 -9.92 -5.12 -1.32
CA ARG A 37 -10.88 -5.72 -2.23
C ARG A 37 -10.75 -5.06 -3.60
N SER A 38 -10.52 -5.87 -4.64
CA SER A 38 -10.46 -5.45 -6.02
C SER A 38 -11.48 -6.23 -6.84
N GLY A 39 -12.63 -5.62 -7.08
CA GLY A 39 -13.76 -6.27 -7.75
C GLY A 39 -14.26 -7.50 -6.97
N GLU A 40 -14.16 -8.67 -7.57
CA GLU A 40 -14.55 -9.94 -7.00
C GLU A 40 -13.42 -10.67 -6.25
N ASN A 41 -12.26 -10.04 -6.11
CA ASN A 41 -11.11 -10.64 -5.45
C ASN A 41 -10.72 -9.89 -4.19
N LEU A 42 -10.21 -10.63 -3.21
CA LEU A 42 -9.54 -10.14 -2.02
C LEU A 42 -8.05 -10.34 -2.20
N LEU A 43 -7.28 -9.27 -2.06
CA LEU A 43 -5.82 -9.28 -2.06
C LEU A 43 -5.33 -9.10 -0.62
N VAL A 44 -4.49 -10.02 -0.17
CA VAL A 44 -3.82 -9.95 1.14
C VAL A 44 -2.32 -9.88 0.88
N SER A 45 -1.67 -8.87 1.41
CA SER A 45 -0.21 -8.74 1.34
C SER A 45 0.36 -8.34 2.70
N MET A 46 1.54 -8.87 3.03
CA MET A 46 2.24 -8.58 4.27
C MET A 46 3.72 -8.95 4.15
N ASN A 47 4.52 -8.43 5.05
CA ASN A 47 5.91 -8.83 5.24
C ASN A 47 6.02 -9.62 6.53
N ILE A 48 6.57 -10.81 6.45
CA ILE A 48 6.80 -11.70 7.60
C ILE A 48 8.29 -11.65 7.91
N ASP A 49 8.65 -11.01 9.01
CA ASP A 49 10.05 -10.96 9.49
C ASP A 49 10.39 -12.26 10.20
N VAL A 50 11.25 -13.03 9.58
CA VAL A 50 11.72 -14.34 10.06
C VAL A 50 13.18 -14.29 10.53
N ALA A 51 13.80 -13.12 10.60
CA ALA A 51 15.20 -12.96 10.97
C ALA A 51 15.53 -13.49 12.38
N GLY A 52 14.53 -13.46 13.29
CA GLY A 52 14.65 -13.93 14.66
C GLY A 52 14.42 -15.43 14.85
N ILE A 53 14.13 -16.19 13.78
CA ILE A 53 13.85 -17.61 13.87
C ILE A 53 15.15 -18.41 13.75
N ASP A 54 15.52 -19.08 14.83
CA ASP A 54 16.61 -20.06 14.83
C ASP A 54 16.05 -21.44 14.48
N MET A 55 16.25 -21.85 13.23
CA MET A 55 15.69 -23.08 12.66
C MET A 55 16.71 -24.18 12.61
N PRO A 56 16.47 -25.34 13.28
CA PRO A 56 17.30 -26.53 13.08
C PRO A 56 17.36 -26.96 11.62
N SER A 57 18.51 -27.42 11.15
CA SER A 57 18.77 -27.75 9.74
C SER A 57 17.78 -28.73 9.12
N SER A 58 17.22 -29.65 9.92
CA SER A 58 16.31 -30.71 9.49
C SER A 58 14.83 -30.38 9.66
N ARG A 59 14.48 -29.18 10.16
CA ARG A 59 13.10 -28.78 10.42
C ARG A 59 12.64 -27.74 9.43
N GLU A 60 11.33 -27.55 9.38
CA GLU A 60 10.67 -26.49 8.63
C GLU A 60 9.46 -25.97 9.40
N VAL A 61 9.07 -24.76 9.12
CA VAL A 61 7.83 -24.16 9.58
C VAL A 61 7.02 -23.66 8.39
N SER A 62 5.74 -23.99 8.40
CA SER A 62 4.78 -23.49 7.43
C SER A 62 4.00 -22.34 8.05
N PHE A 63 3.99 -21.17 7.40
CA PHE A 63 3.16 -20.04 7.75
C PHE A 63 1.97 -20.01 6.80
N ALA A 64 0.78 -20.23 7.34
CA ALA A 64 -0.47 -20.23 6.59
C ALA A 64 -1.40 -19.13 7.11
N PRO A 65 -1.59 -18.02 6.37
CA PRO A 65 -2.61 -17.07 6.73
C PRO A 65 -4.00 -17.68 6.53
N VAL A 66 -4.91 -17.42 7.47
CA VAL A 66 -6.25 -17.97 7.50
C VAL A 66 -7.26 -16.86 7.71
N LEU A 67 -8.27 -16.80 6.85
CA LEU A 67 -9.45 -15.96 7.08
C LEU A 67 -10.50 -16.79 7.81
N ARG A 68 -10.97 -16.27 8.95
CA ARG A 68 -11.97 -16.95 9.78
C ARG A 68 -13.12 -16.01 10.12
N ALA A 69 -14.35 -16.51 9.95
CA ALA A 69 -15.56 -15.88 10.45
C ALA A 69 -16.53 -16.97 10.91
N GLU A 70 -17.05 -16.87 12.13
CA GLU A 70 -18.00 -17.80 12.76
C GLU A 70 -17.91 -19.28 12.30
N ASN A 71 -18.53 -19.61 11.16
CA ASN A 71 -18.60 -20.97 10.62
C ASN A 71 -17.79 -21.17 9.32
N ASN A 72 -17.09 -20.13 8.87
CA ASN A 72 -16.33 -20.19 7.61
C ASN A 72 -14.82 -20.00 7.90
N GLU A 73 -14.03 -20.80 7.21
CA GLU A 73 -12.59 -20.72 7.27
C GLU A 73 -12.00 -20.90 5.87
N LEU A 74 -11.06 -20.03 5.50
CA LEU A 74 -10.33 -20.12 4.24
C LEU A 74 -8.84 -20.02 4.50
N PHE A 75 -8.12 -21.07 4.18
CA PHE A 75 -6.67 -21.09 4.19
C PHE A 75 -6.14 -20.44 2.92
N LEU A 76 -5.27 -19.45 3.10
CA LEU A 76 -4.53 -18.86 1.99
C LEU A 76 -3.28 -19.70 1.69
N SER A 77 -2.63 -19.43 0.55
CA SER A 77 -1.43 -20.17 0.14
C SER A 77 -0.35 -20.08 1.22
N PRO A 78 0.13 -21.18 1.77
CA PRO A 78 1.16 -21.16 2.80
C PRO A 78 2.54 -20.84 2.21
N VAL A 79 3.44 -20.38 3.07
CA VAL A 79 4.87 -20.25 2.78
C VAL A 79 5.67 -21.09 3.76
N VAL A 80 6.72 -21.72 3.27
CA VAL A 80 7.55 -22.63 4.08
C VAL A 80 8.93 -22.02 4.29
N LEU A 81 9.33 -21.91 5.56
CA LEU A 81 10.68 -21.57 5.97
C LEU A 81 11.39 -22.83 6.42
N ALA A 82 12.39 -23.25 5.69
CA ALA A 82 13.09 -24.51 5.94
C ALA A 82 14.52 -24.27 6.46
N GLY A 83 14.95 -25.10 7.39
CA GLY A 83 16.35 -25.20 7.77
C GLY A 83 17.20 -25.70 6.61
N ARG A 84 18.50 -25.47 6.68
CA ARG A 84 19.44 -25.71 5.56
C ARG A 84 19.28 -27.08 4.89
N ASN A 85 19.27 -28.15 5.66
CA ASN A 85 19.21 -29.51 5.10
C ASN A 85 17.85 -29.82 4.47
N ARG A 86 16.79 -29.33 5.11
CA ARG A 86 15.41 -29.50 4.63
C ARG A 86 15.18 -28.71 3.36
N TYR A 87 15.67 -27.48 3.28
CA TYR A 87 15.62 -26.64 2.09
C TYR A 87 16.26 -27.34 0.88
N TYR A 88 17.49 -27.83 1.02
CA TYR A 88 18.16 -28.55 -0.07
C TYR A 88 17.55 -29.93 -0.36
N PHE A 89 16.88 -30.56 0.60
CA PHE A 89 16.10 -31.76 0.35
C PHE A 89 14.95 -31.48 -0.62
N HIS A 90 14.18 -30.42 -0.38
CA HIS A 90 13.11 -29.99 -1.29
C HIS A 90 13.63 -29.67 -2.69
N LEU A 91 14.72 -28.93 -2.80
CA LEU A 91 15.30 -28.59 -4.09
C LEU A 91 15.79 -29.80 -4.90
N ARG A 92 16.37 -30.82 -4.22
CA ARG A 92 16.93 -31.99 -4.91
C ARG A 92 15.90 -33.01 -5.35
N ASN A 93 14.78 -33.07 -4.66
CA ASN A 93 13.77 -34.11 -4.91
C ASN A 93 12.58 -33.55 -5.74
N ASP A 94 12.70 -32.35 -6.29
CA ASP A 94 11.56 -31.62 -6.89
C ASP A 94 10.29 -31.65 -6.00
N ALA A 95 10.50 -31.98 -4.73
CA ALA A 95 9.48 -32.02 -3.72
C ALA A 95 9.29 -30.60 -3.18
N ALA A 96 8.87 -29.67 -4.08
CA ALA A 96 8.26 -28.45 -3.57
C ALA A 96 7.15 -28.87 -2.59
N PRO A 97 7.01 -28.20 -1.44
CA PRO A 97 6.02 -28.59 -0.42
C PRO A 97 4.56 -28.55 -0.88
N GLY A 98 4.32 -28.42 -2.18
CA GLY A 98 3.03 -28.42 -2.83
C GLY A 98 2.93 -27.37 -3.94
N VAL A 99 1.92 -27.48 -4.78
CA VAL A 99 1.66 -26.51 -5.85
C VAL A 99 1.28 -25.15 -5.21
N GLY A 100 2.00 -24.09 -5.59
CA GLY A 100 1.74 -22.73 -5.10
C GLY A 100 2.36 -22.39 -3.74
N ILE A 101 3.17 -23.28 -3.15
CA ILE A 101 3.87 -23.02 -1.89
C ILE A 101 5.25 -22.45 -2.17
N SER A 102 5.54 -21.28 -1.60
CA SER A 102 6.87 -20.66 -1.69
C SER A 102 7.80 -21.18 -0.61
N LEU A 103 9.03 -21.54 -1.00
CA LEU A 103 10.04 -22.09 -0.11
C LEU A 103 11.15 -21.08 0.17
N PHE A 104 11.41 -20.81 1.43
CA PHE A 104 12.45 -19.90 1.92
C PHE A 104 13.46 -20.63 2.79
N ARG A 105 14.69 -20.10 2.88
CA ARG A 105 15.75 -20.70 3.68
C ARG A 105 16.01 -19.89 4.93
N ALA A 106 15.87 -20.52 6.09
CA ALA A 106 16.20 -19.94 7.38
C ALA A 106 17.69 -19.52 7.45
N GLY A 107 17.94 -18.36 8.04
CA GLY A 107 19.27 -17.77 8.15
C GLY A 107 19.81 -17.11 6.87
N HIS A 108 19.11 -17.23 5.74
CA HIS A 108 19.41 -16.55 4.49
C HIS A 108 18.34 -15.48 4.20
N ASP A 109 17.09 -15.88 4.18
CA ASP A 109 15.97 -14.98 3.96
C ASP A 109 15.55 -14.38 5.31
N ARG A 110 15.46 -13.06 5.38
CA ARG A 110 15.13 -12.33 6.62
C ARG A 110 13.68 -11.88 6.65
N VAL A 111 13.16 -11.52 5.50
CA VAL A 111 11.79 -11.05 5.32
C VAL A 111 11.16 -11.81 4.17
N ILE A 112 9.99 -12.36 4.41
CA ILE A 112 9.17 -13.02 3.41
C ILE A 112 8.10 -12.03 2.96
N HIS A 113 8.15 -11.63 1.69
CA HIS A 113 7.11 -10.81 1.07
C HIS A 113 5.97 -11.71 0.64
N TYR A 114 4.91 -11.71 1.44
CA TYR A 114 3.73 -12.52 1.20
C TYR A 114 2.70 -11.76 0.37
N SER A 115 2.09 -12.43 -0.60
CA SER A 115 0.95 -11.92 -1.35
C SER A 115 0.07 -13.09 -1.80
N ALA A 116 -1.22 -12.99 -1.51
CA ALA A 116 -2.22 -13.96 -1.96
C ALA A 116 -3.45 -13.24 -2.47
N MET A 117 -4.08 -13.82 -3.52
CA MET A 117 -5.32 -13.33 -4.09
C MET A 117 -6.33 -14.49 -4.10
N VAL A 118 -7.51 -14.23 -3.56
CA VAL A 118 -8.60 -15.21 -3.47
C VAL A 118 -9.91 -14.58 -3.90
N PRO A 119 -10.87 -15.34 -4.44
CA PRO A 119 -12.21 -14.84 -4.70
C PRO A 119 -12.84 -14.33 -3.40
N TYR A 120 -13.43 -13.13 -3.46
CA TYR A 120 -14.12 -12.55 -2.31
C TYR A 120 -15.50 -13.19 -2.13
N ALA A 121 -15.83 -13.52 -0.90
CA ALA A 121 -17.16 -13.95 -0.50
C ALA A 121 -17.69 -13.02 0.61
N GLU A 122 -19.01 -12.84 0.69
CA GLU A 122 -19.63 -11.88 1.61
C GLU A 122 -19.30 -12.14 3.09
N TRP A 123 -19.13 -13.40 3.48
CA TRP A 123 -18.75 -13.75 4.85
C TRP A 123 -17.35 -13.21 5.25
N MET A 124 -16.52 -12.83 4.27
CA MET A 124 -15.20 -12.27 4.53
C MET A 124 -15.26 -10.80 4.97
N ALA A 125 -16.43 -10.14 4.90
CA ALA A 125 -16.56 -8.73 5.26
C ALA A 125 -16.10 -8.43 6.69
N ASP A 126 -16.38 -9.33 7.63
CA ASP A 126 -16.03 -9.23 9.06
C ASP A 126 -15.06 -10.32 9.51
N ALA A 127 -14.43 -11.00 8.56
CA ALA A 127 -13.52 -12.09 8.90
C ALA A 127 -12.29 -11.57 9.67
N THR A 128 -11.76 -12.38 10.55
CA THR A 128 -10.46 -12.15 11.16
C THR A 128 -9.39 -12.84 10.35
N LEU A 129 -8.34 -12.12 9.99
CA LEU A 129 -7.14 -12.69 9.43
C LEU A 129 -6.22 -13.15 10.56
N GLU A 130 -5.92 -14.43 10.56
CA GLU A 130 -5.00 -15.07 11.48
C GLU A 130 -3.76 -15.55 10.73
N LEU A 131 -2.62 -15.60 11.37
CA LEU A 131 -1.43 -16.29 10.88
C LEU A 131 -1.28 -17.58 11.65
N GLY A 132 -1.40 -18.71 10.94
CA GLY A 132 -1.10 -20.03 11.48
C GLY A 132 0.36 -20.40 11.21
N ASP A 133 1.00 -21.05 12.17
CA ASP A 133 2.30 -21.67 11.98
C ASP A 133 2.23 -23.14 12.35
N GLU A 134 2.84 -23.97 11.53
CA GLU A 134 2.99 -25.39 11.77
C GLU A 134 4.46 -25.77 11.66
N VAL A 135 5.03 -26.26 12.74
CA VAL A 135 6.40 -26.77 12.78
C VAL A 135 6.40 -28.23 12.42
N CYS A 136 7.08 -28.58 11.35
CA CYS A 136 7.22 -29.94 10.89
C CYS A 136 8.58 -30.55 11.22
N GLY A 137 8.57 -31.81 11.66
CA GLY A 137 9.75 -32.63 11.88
C GLY A 137 10.30 -33.26 10.59
N CYS A 138 11.31 -34.12 10.75
CA CYS A 138 11.98 -34.79 9.63
C CYS A 138 11.05 -35.69 8.79
N LEU A 139 10.03 -36.26 9.40
CA LEU A 139 9.06 -37.18 8.77
C LEU A 139 7.77 -36.50 8.36
N CYS A 140 7.76 -35.17 8.29
CA CYS A 140 6.55 -34.34 8.01
C CYS A 140 5.46 -34.49 9.09
N GLU A 141 5.83 -34.91 10.28
CA GLU A 141 4.95 -34.89 11.45
C GLU A 141 4.81 -33.45 11.96
N VAL A 142 3.59 -33.00 12.26
CA VAL A 142 3.33 -31.73 12.89
C VAL A 142 3.73 -31.81 14.35
N LEU A 143 4.76 -31.06 14.74
CA LEU A 143 5.28 -31.03 16.10
C LEU A 143 4.61 -29.99 16.97
N LEU A 144 4.23 -28.88 16.34
CA LEU A 144 3.59 -27.73 16.98
C LEU A 144 2.73 -27.02 15.95
N SER A 145 1.56 -26.55 16.38
CA SER A 145 0.69 -25.70 15.59
C SER A 145 0.13 -24.61 16.51
N ASP A 146 0.22 -23.36 16.08
CA ASP A 146 -0.33 -22.20 16.77
C ASP A 146 -0.97 -21.24 15.79
N ARG A 147 -1.83 -20.33 16.27
CA ARG A 147 -2.50 -19.31 15.46
C ARG A 147 -2.58 -18.00 16.21
N SER A 148 -2.24 -16.92 15.54
CA SER A 148 -2.31 -15.58 16.09
C SER A 148 -3.16 -14.66 15.22
N PRO A 149 -4.13 -13.94 15.79
CA PRO A 149 -4.91 -12.96 15.03
C PRO A 149 -4.02 -11.78 14.63
N LEU A 150 -4.14 -11.36 13.38
CA LEU A 150 -3.44 -10.20 12.84
C LEU A 150 -4.36 -8.98 12.78
N THR A 151 -5.55 -9.12 12.23
CA THR A 151 -6.54 -8.05 12.09
C THR A 151 -7.92 -8.60 11.79
N THR A 152 -8.94 -7.81 12.10
CA THR A 152 -10.32 -8.06 11.64
C THR A 152 -10.60 -7.16 10.43
N LEU A 153 -11.23 -7.72 9.41
CA LEU A 153 -11.63 -7.01 8.20
C LEU A 153 -12.89 -6.17 8.49
N ASP A 154 -13.02 -5.05 7.77
CA ASP A 154 -14.23 -4.21 7.77
C ASP A 154 -14.49 -3.75 6.33
N PHE A 155 -15.18 -4.60 5.56
CA PHE A 155 -15.56 -4.29 4.17
C PHE A 155 -17.03 -3.95 4.02
N HIS A 156 -17.69 -3.56 5.11
CA HIS A 156 -19.05 -3.07 5.00
C HIS A 156 -19.11 -1.77 4.19
N PRO A 157 -20.12 -1.62 3.31
CA PRO A 157 -20.28 -0.38 2.57
C PRO A 157 -20.52 0.77 3.56
N LYS A 158 -19.56 1.66 3.65
CA LYS A 158 -19.72 2.89 4.44
C LYS A 158 -20.74 3.76 3.72
N ILE A 159 -21.89 3.96 4.34
CA ILE A 159 -22.87 4.91 3.85
C ILE A 159 -22.31 6.31 4.09
N PHE A 160 -21.68 6.86 3.07
CA PHE A 160 -21.32 8.27 3.08
C PHE A 160 -22.60 9.07 2.83
N SER A 161 -23.09 9.78 3.84
CA SER A 161 -24.03 10.86 3.61
C SER A 161 -23.25 12.00 2.95
N PRO A 162 -23.45 12.26 1.65
CA PRO A 162 -22.72 13.35 1.00
C PRO A 162 -23.16 14.66 1.64
N ILE A 163 -22.22 15.34 2.29
CA ILE A 163 -22.45 16.73 2.72
C ILE A 163 -22.32 17.57 1.47
N PHE A 164 -23.44 17.91 0.86
CA PHE A 164 -23.47 18.89 -0.21
C PHE A 164 -23.18 20.28 0.38
N VAL A 165 -21.96 20.75 0.25
CA VAL A 165 -21.65 22.14 0.50
C VAL A 165 -22.17 22.92 -0.71
N TYR A 166 -23.30 23.56 -0.56
CA TYR A 166 -23.77 24.54 -1.54
C TYR A 166 -22.84 25.75 -1.51
N CYS A 167 -21.88 25.78 -2.41
CA CYS A 167 -21.23 27.03 -2.79
C CYS A 167 -22.21 27.78 -3.70
N VAL A 168 -22.96 28.68 -3.12
CA VAL A 168 -23.66 29.67 -3.95
C VAL A 168 -22.57 30.61 -4.49
N PRO A 169 -22.26 30.60 -5.80
CA PRO A 169 -21.31 31.52 -6.36
C PRO A 169 -21.88 32.92 -6.15
N LYS A 170 -21.15 33.74 -5.39
CA LYS A 170 -21.52 35.17 -5.24
C LYS A 170 -21.35 35.76 -6.62
N ALA A 171 -22.45 36.18 -7.24
CA ALA A 171 -22.39 36.87 -8.51
C ALA A 171 -21.55 38.14 -8.31
N GLU A 172 -20.51 38.30 -9.09
CA GLU A 172 -19.78 39.56 -9.14
C GLU A 172 -20.74 40.60 -9.69
N GLU A 173 -21.09 41.58 -8.85
CA GLU A 173 -21.99 42.67 -9.21
C GLU A 173 -21.38 43.61 -10.25
N LEU A 174 -20.06 43.63 -10.37
CA LEU A 174 -19.31 44.45 -11.33
C LEU A 174 -18.11 43.65 -11.88
N LYS A 175 -18.09 43.43 -13.18
CA LYS A 175 -16.89 42.94 -13.90
C LYS A 175 -16.11 44.15 -14.42
N THR A 176 -15.04 44.50 -13.73
CA THR A 176 -14.10 45.51 -14.23
C THR A 176 -13.10 44.85 -15.18
N ARG A 177 -13.01 45.30 -16.39
CA ARG A 177 -12.00 44.91 -17.36
C ARG A 177 -11.07 46.07 -17.63
N GLU A 178 -9.80 45.89 -17.43
CA GLU A 178 -8.77 46.84 -17.80
C GLU A 178 -8.31 46.54 -19.24
N LEU A 179 -8.51 47.51 -20.13
CA LEU A 179 -8.02 47.47 -21.51
C LEU A 179 -6.80 48.36 -21.61
N LYS A 180 -5.65 47.79 -21.91
CA LYS A 180 -4.41 48.54 -22.14
C LYS A 180 -4.14 48.64 -23.64
N GLY A 181 -4.01 49.81 -24.14
CA GLY A 181 -3.59 50.10 -25.51
C GLY A 181 -2.35 50.97 -25.53
N SER A 182 -1.49 50.79 -26.52
CA SER A 182 -0.36 51.69 -26.78
C SER A 182 -0.40 52.17 -28.22
N ALA A 183 -0.08 53.42 -28.42
CA ALA A 183 0.05 54.03 -29.74
C ALA A 183 1.34 54.85 -29.80
N TYR A 184 1.99 54.82 -30.93
CA TYR A 184 3.26 55.51 -31.16
C TYR A 184 3.09 56.55 -32.25
N ILE A 185 3.33 57.83 -31.92
CA ILE A 185 3.22 58.95 -32.85
C ILE A 185 4.61 59.30 -33.35
N ASP A 186 4.77 59.29 -34.68
CA ASP A 186 5.99 59.73 -35.35
C ASP A 186 5.95 61.26 -35.57
N PHE A 187 7.01 61.96 -35.22
CA PHE A 187 7.17 63.40 -35.46
C PHE A 187 8.25 63.65 -36.56
N PRO A 188 8.00 64.59 -37.47
CA PRO A 188 9.06 65.03 -38.36
C PRO A 188 10.22 65.64 -37.58
N VAL A 189 11.42 65.67 -38.18
CA VAL A 189 12.62 66.23 -37.55
C VAL A 189 12.39 67.74 -37.26
N ASN A 190 12.66 68.16 -36.00
CA ASN A 190 12.49 69.52 -35.49
C ASN A 190 11.03 70.06 -35.52
N ARG A 191 10.06 69.12 -35.45
CA ARG A 191 8.67 69.51 -35.34
C ARG A 191 7.97 68.84 -34.19
N THR A 192 7.05 69.48 -33.52
CA THR A 192 6.28 68.98 -32.40
C THR A 192 4.79 68.79 -32.73
N GLU A 193 4.38 69.20 -33.93
CA GLU A 193 3.02 69.05 -34.39
C GLU A 193 2.78 67.61 -34.91
N ILE A 194 1.59 67.08 -34.62
CA ILE A 194 1.19 65.73 -35.09
C ILE A 194 0.66 65.92 -36.52
N TYR A 195 1.37 65.30 -37.46
CA TYR A 195 0.90 65.25 -38.87
C TYR A 195 0.19 63.89 -39.04
N GLU A 196 -1.10 63.92 -39.32
CA GLU A 196 -1.94 62.74 -39.40
C GLU A 196 -1.46 61.74 -40.48
N ASP A 197 -0.98 62.28 -41.59
CA ASP A 197 -0.50 61.46 -42.76
C ASP A 197 1.00 61.10 -42.68
N TYR A 198 1.69 61.45 -41.62
CA TYR A 198 3.14 61.17 -41.53
C TYR A 198 3.44 59.78 -41.06
N ARG A 199 4.16 59.01 -41.88
CA ARG A 199 4.60 57.63 -41.62
C ARG A 199 3.47 56.70 -41.13
N ARG A 200 3.52 56.24 -39.84
CA ARG A 200 2.54 55.31 -39.27
C ARG A 200 1.42 55.99 -38.50
N ASN A 201 1.45 57.33 -38.42
CA ASN A 201 0.47 58.09 -37.68
C ASN A 201 -0.99 57.78 -38.07
N PRO A 202 -1.36 57.55 -39.33
CA PRO A 202 -2.76 57.23 -39.67
C PRO A 202 -3.25 55.97 -38.92
N ILE A 203 -2.41 54.94 -38.84
CA ILE A 203 -2.73 53.65 -38.19
C ILE A 203 -2.81 53.85 -36.68
N GLU A 204 -1.84 54.55 -36.12
CA GLU A 204 -1.74 54.75 -34.67
C GLU A 204 -2.82 55.68 -34.15
N LEU A 205 -3.15 56.72 -34.86
CA LEU A 205 -4.27 57.65 -34.55
C LEU A 205 -5.63 56.94 -34.67
N ALA A 206 -5.78 56.00 -35.62
CA ALA A 206 -6.98 55.19 -35.71
C ALA A 206 -7.19 54.33 -34.45
N LYS A 207 -6.11 53.73 -33.86
CA LYS A 207 -6.20 53.03 -32.60
C LYS A 207 -6.65 53.91 -31.46
N ILE A 208 -6.11 55.13 -31.36
CA ILE A 208 -6.50 56.09 -30.32
C ILE A 208 -7.98 56.47 -30.48
N ARG A 209 -8.42 56.80 -31.72
CA ARG A 209 -9.82 57.12 -32.00
C ARG A 209 -10.76 55.97 -31.64
N ALA A 210 -10.41 54.73 -32.03
CA ALA A 210 -11.21 53.55 -31.67
C ALA A 210 -11.33 53.35 -30.13
N THR A 211 -10.26 53.61 -29.38
CA THR A 211 -10.29 53.56 -27.92
C THR A 211 -11.20 54.66 -27.35
N ILE A 212 -11.11 55.90 -27.84
CA ILE A 212 -11.95 57.00 -27.42
C ILE A 212 -13.43 56.72 -27.73
N ASP A 213 -13.71 56.17 -28.92
CA ASP A 213 -15.09 55.82 -29.30
C ASP A 213 -15.67 54.74 -28.39
N THR A 214 -14.86 53.79 -27.98
CA THR A 214 -15.27 52.75 -27.01
C THR A 214 -15.71 53.39 -25.68
N VAL A 215 -14.92 54.33 -25.16
CA VAL A 215 -15.26 55.04 -23.91
C VAL A 215 -16.47 55.96 -24.08
N ARG A 216 -16.60 56.60 -25.24
CA ARG A 216 -17.72 57.47 -25.52
C ARG A 216 -19.05 56.70 -25.63
N ASN A 217 -19.01 55.50 -26.13
CA ASN A 217 -20.20 54.70 -26.34
C ASN A 217 -20.59 53.85 -25.12
N ASP A 218 -19.74 53.77 -24.11
CA ASP A 218 -19.98 53.04 -22.87
C ASP A 218 -19.84 53.94 -21.66
N ALA A 219 -20.97 54.21 -21.01
CA ALA A 219 -21.04 55.14 -19.87
C ALA A 219 -20.23 54.64 -18.63
N ASP A 220 -19.95 53.35 -18.55
CA ASP A 220 -19.26 52.73 -17.41
C ASP A 220 -17.74 52.59 -17.64
N THR A 221 -17.28 52.89 -18.86
CA THR A 221 -15.85 52.87 -19.20
C THR A 221 -15.18 54.20 -18.92
N ARG A 222 -14.00 54.18 -18.29
CA ARG A 222 -13.20 55.39 -17.98
C ARG A 222 -11.77 55.18 -18.49
N ILE A 223 -11.18 56.29 -18.98
CA ILE A 223 -9.76 56.38 -19.30
C ILE A 223 -9.04 56.84 -18.03
N THR A 224 -8.02 56.06 -17.59
CA THR A 224 -7.15 56.39 -16.46
C THR A 224 -5.73 56.62 -16.91
#